data_ebd5f3f474f24d67db41725f79cb5cd9
#
_entry.id   ebd5f3f474f24d67db41725f79cb5cd9
#
_cell.length_a   1.000
_cell.length_b   1.000
_cell.length_c   1.000
_cell.angle_alpha   90.00
_cell.angle_beta   90.00
_cell.angle_gamma   90.00
#
_symmetry.space_group_name_H-M   'P 1'
#
loop_
_entity.id
_entity.type
_entity.pdbx_description
1 polymer ?
#
loop_
_entity_poly.entity_id
_entity_poly.type
_entity_poly.pdbx_seq_one_letter_code
_entity_poly.pdbx_strand_id
1 'polypeptide(L)'
;MNNVSETRILTPEETQRCAEIAKALGDPVRMNIYVHLADNCCSTVCACKAPELFGISQPTFSHHVKKLVDAGLVAREQVGRWAHFSVIPEGLDPLRQLSAAVEVSPCRDS
;
A
#
# COMPACT_ATOMS: atom_id res chain seq x y z
N MET A 1 -22.52 6.51 20.07
CA MET A 1 -21.85 5.97 19.79
C MET A 1 -21.20 5.14 20.57
N ASN A 2 -21.38 4.98 21.50
CA ASN A 2 -20.76 4.27 22.25
C ASN A 2 -20.93 2.89 22.07
N ASN A 3 -21.94 2.35 21.77
CA ASN A 3 -22.06 1.02 21.63
C ASN A 3 -21.38 0.58 20.44
N VAL A 4 -20.88 1.39 19.70
CA VAL A 4 -20.09 1.03 18.60
C VAL A 4 -18.91 0.22 19.02
N SER A 5 -18.39 0.43 20.23
CA SER A 5 -17.20 -0.26 20.60
C SER A 5 -17.40 -1.75 20.69
N GLU A 6 -18.62 -2.21 20.92
CA GLU A 6 -18.84 -3.62 21.02
C GLU A 6 -18.86 -4.30 19.69
N THR A 7 -19.27 -3.57 18.66
CA THR A 7 -19.30 -4.16 17.35
C THR A 7 -18.17 -3.64 16.51
N ARG A 8 -17.25 -2.87 17.11
CA ARG A 8 -16.18 -2.31 16.36
C ARG A 8 -15.19 -3.38 15.99
N ILE A 9 -14.84 -3.43 14.74
CA ILE A 9 -13.89 -4.38 14.23
C ILE A 9 -12.48 -3.86 14.37
N LEU A 10 -12.32 -2.55 14.25
CA LEU A 10 -11.01 -1.92 14.30
C LEU A 10 -10.98 -0.86 15.39
N THR A 11 -9.82 -0.68 16.00
CA THR A 11 -9.62 0.45 16.89
C THR A 11 -9.50 1.71 16.04
N PRO A 12 -9.61 2.89 16.65
CA PRO A 12 -9.41 4.13 15.90
C PRO A 12 -8.05 4.20 15.22
N GLU A 13 -7.01 3.69 15.89
CA GLU A 13 -5.68 3.68 15.29
C GLU A 13 -5.62 2.76 14.09
N GLU A 14 -6.24 1.61 14.19
CA GLU A 14 -6.28 0.66 13.07
C GLU A 14 -7.07 1.24 11.91
N THR A 15 -8.17 1.93 12.21
CA THR A 15 -8.97 2.57 11.18
C THR A 15 -8.16 3.62 10.44
N GLN A 16 -7.44 4.45 11.19
CA GLN A 16 -6.62 5.49 10.59
C GLN A 16 -5.53 4.87 9.71
N ARG A 17 -4.91 3.82 10.20
CA ARG A 17 -3.85 3.14 9.47
C ARG A 17 -4.37 2.57 8.17
N CYS A 18 -5.52 1.89 8.22
CA CYS A 18 -6.13 1.32 7.02
C CYS A 18 -6.48 2.40 6.02
N ALA A 19 -7.01 3.53 6.52
CA ALA A 19 -7.40 4.62 5.63
C ALA A 19 -6.18 5.21 4.93
N GLU A 20 -5.07 5.34 5.63
CA GLU A 20 -3.85 5.85 5.03
C GLU A 20 -3.32 4.93 3.94
N ILE A 21 -3.36 3.63 4.19
CA ILE A 21 -2.92 2.65 3.22
C ILE A 21 -3.85 2.67 2.00
N ALA A 22 -5.15 2.69 2.25
CA ALA A 22 -6.12 2.71 1.15
C ALA A 22 -5.95 3.97 0.30
N LYS A 23 -5.69 5.10 0.94
CA LYS A 23 -5.49 6.34 0.22
C LYS A 23 -4.24 6.27 -0.64
N ALA A 24 -3.17 5.68 -0.12
CA ALA A 24 -1.94 5.55 -0.88
C ALA A 24 -2.15 4.66 -2.10
N LEU A 25 -3.00 3.66 -1.99
CA LEU A 25 -3.27 2.76 -3.09
C LEU A 25 -4.41 3.23 -3.98
N GLY A 26 -5.00 4.38 -3.70
CA GLY A 26 -6.19 4.83 -4.39
C GLY A 26 -5.95 5.51 -5.72
N ASP A 27 -4.80 5.33 -6.32
CA ASP A 27 -4.48 5.85 -7.62
C ASP A 27 -4.09 4.69 -8.53
N PRO A 28 -4.63 4.57 -9.74
CA PRO A 28 -4.34 3.40 -10.58
C PRO A 28 -2.86 3.23 -10.90
N VAL A 29 -2.15 4.32 -11.16
CA VAL A 29 -0.73 4.24 -11.47
C VAL A 29 0.03 3.76 -10.25
N ARG A 30 -0.30 4.32 -9.09
CA ARG A 30 0.36 3.96 -7.85
C ARG A 30 0.07 2.52 -7.46
N MET A 31 -1.16 2.09 -7.65
CA MET A 31 -1.53 0.71 -7.40
C MET A 31 -0.71 -0.23 -8.29
N ASN A 32 -0.56 0.13 -9.55
CA ASN A 32 0.21 -0.67 -10.50
C ASN A 32 1.67 -0.76 -10.09
N ILE A 33 2.23 0.35 -9.62
CA ILE A 33 3.60 0.35 -9.14
C ILE A 33 3.74 -0.60 -7.95
N TYR A 34 2.81 -0.48 -7.01
CA TYR A 34 2.86 -1.32 -5.81
C TYR A 34 2.78 -2.81 -6.16
N VAL A 35 1.87 -3.16 -7.05
CA VAL A 35 1.69 -4.56 -7.45
C VAL A 35 2.96 -5.08 -8.12
N HIS A 36 3.59 -4.26 -8.96
CA HIS A 36 4.81 -4.66 -9.62
C HIS A 36 5.93 -4.91 -8.60
N LEU A 37 6.05 -4.02 -7.61
CA LEU A 37 7.06 -4.19 -6.58
C LEU A 37 6.78 -5.44 -5.75
N ALA A 38 5.52 -5.69 -5.45
CA ALA A 38 5.15 -6.88 -4.68
C ALA A 38 5.46 -8.15 -5.44
N ASP A 39 5.30 -8.10 -6.76
CA ASP A 39 5.57 -9.25 -7.58
C ASP A 39 7.06 -9.56 -7.65
N ASN A 40 7.90 -8.57 -7.34
CA ASN A 40 9.35 -8.74 -7.30
C ASN A 40 9.83 -8.75 -5.86
N CYS A 41 9.15 -9.49 -5.02
CA CYS A 41 9.28 -9.34 -3.59
C CYS A 41 10.68 -9.57 -3.03
N CYS A 42 11.54 -10.28 -3.66
CA CYS A 42 12.85 -10.56 -3.12
C CYS A 42 13.95 -9.70 -3.73
N SER A 43 13.57 -8.67 -4.45
CA SER A 43 14.55 -7.79 -5.07
C SER A 43 14.04 -6.36 -5.05
N THR A 44 14.90 -5.45 -5.45
CA THR A 44 14.52 -4.04 -5.49
C THR A 44 14.34 -3.61 -6.93
N VAL A 45 13.61 -2.51 -7.11
CA VAL A 45 13.42 -1.91 -8.42
C VAL A 45 14.04 -0.52 -8.40
N CYS A 46 14.94 -0.28 -9.33
CA CYS A 46 15.61 1.01 -9.43
C CYS A 46 14.68 2.05 -10.02
N ALA A 47 14.72 3.25 -9.47
CA ALA A 47 13.93 4.36 -10.02
C ALA A 47 14.29 4.61 -11.48
N CYS A 48 15.50 4.27 -11.89
CA CYS A 48 15.95 4.47 -13.27
C CYS A 48 15.15 3.64 -14.27
N LYS A 49 14.43 2.64 -13.81
CA LYS A 49 13.63 1.79 -14.69
C LYS A 49 12.20 2.27 -14.87
N ALA A 50 11.82 3.36 -14.23
CA ALA A 50 10.42 3.79 -14.24
C ALA A 50 9.87 4.03 -15.65
N PRO A 51 10.59 4.69 -16.56
CA PRO A 51 10.02 4.89 -17.89
C PRO A 51 9.80 3.57 -18.61
N GLU A 52 10.72 2.64 -18.45
CA GLU A 52 10.64 1.35 -19.11
C GLU A 52 9.54 0.47 -18.54
N LEU A 53 9.43 0.44 -17.22
CA LEU A 53 8.48 -0.46 -16.56
C LEU A 53 7.07 0.10 -16.53
N PHE A 54 6.93 1.41 -16.35
CA PHE A 54 5.63 2.00 -16.10
C PHE A 54 5.23 3.06 -17.12
N GLY A 55 6.11 3.40 -18.03
CA GLY A 55 5.79 4.40 -19.04
C GLY A 55 5.65 5.80 -18.49
N ILE A 56 6.27 6.10 -17.35
CA ILE A 56 6.18 7.42 -16.73
C ILE A 56 7.59 7.94 -16.49
N SER A 57 7.71 9.25 -16.33
CA SER A 57 9.01 9.85 -16.07
C SER A 57 9.50 9.50 -14.67
N GLN A 58 10.79 9.62 -14.44
CA GLN A 58 11.35 9.37 -13.13
C GLN A 58 10.78 10.32 -12.07
N PRO A 59 10.62 11.63 -12.34
CA PRO A 59 9.99 12.50 -11.34
C PRO A 59 8.56 12.08 -11.01
N THR A 60 7.77 11.65 -11.99
CA THR A 60 6.42 11.18 -11.75
C THR A 60 6.43 9.90 -10.91
N PHE A 61 7.33 8.99 -11.24
CA PHE A 61 7.49 7.78 -10.46
C PHE A 61 7.85 8.10 -9.02
N SER A 62 8.83 9.00 -8.82
CA SER A 62 9.27 9.37 -7.48
C SER A 62 8.13 9.98 -6.69
N HIS A 63 7.28 10.77 -7.33
CA HIS A 63 6.13 11.36 -6.67
C HIS A 63 5.16 10.28 -6.18
N HIS A 64 4.88 9.32 -7.03
CA HIS A 64 3.95 8.24 -6.66
C HIS A 64 4.54 7.32 -5.60
N VAL A 65 5.80 6.90 -5.78
CA VAL A 65 6.36 5.93 -4.87
C VAL A 65 6.60 6.53 -3.49
N LYS A 66 6.81 7.85 -3.42
CA LYS A 66 6.97 8.51 -2.13
C LYS A 66 5.72 8.32 -1.28
N LYS A 67 4.55 8.36 -1.89
CA LYS A 67 3.31 8.16 -1.14
C LYS A 67 3.21 6.74 -0.61
N LEU A 68 3.73 5.79 -1.35
CA LEU A 68 3.77 4.40 -0.89
C LEU A 68 4.77 4.24 0.25
N VAL A 69 5.91 4.92 0.17
CA VAL A 69 6.90 4.88 1.24
C VAL A 69 6.33 5.52 2.51
N ASP A 70 5.67 6.67 2.36
CA ASP A 70 5.09 7.37 3.51
C ASP A 70 4.01 6.54 4.19
N ALA A 71 3.33 5.71 3.43
CA ALA A 71 2.28 4.86 4.00
C ALA A 71 2.84 3.55 4.58
N GLY A 72 4.14 3.34 4.50
CA GLY A 72 4.74 2.13 5.07
C GLY A 72 4.59 0.90 4.22
N LEU A 73 4.29 1.08 2.94
CA LEU A 73 4.11 -0.05 2.03
C LEU A 73 5.37 -0.41 1.26
N VAL A 74 6.26 0.53 1.11
CA VAL A 74 7.45 0.39 0.28
C VAL A 74 8.65 0.94 1.04
N ALA A 75 9.77 0.27 0.92
CA ALA A 75 11.04 0.72 1.49
C ALA A 75 11.88 1.34 0.39
N ARG A 76 12.63 2.36 0.76
CA ARG A 76 13.51 3.04 -0.16
C ARG A 76 14.93 2.86 0.32
N GLU A 77 15.82 2.55 -0.59
CA GLU A 77 17.23 2.39 -0.27
C GLU A 77 18.05 3.15 -1.31
N GLN A 78 19.02 3.92 -0.86
CA GLN A 78 19.88 4.64 -1.78
C GLN A 78 21.05 3.74 -2.14
N VAL A 79 21.24 3.51 -3.43
CA VAL A 79 22.34 2.69 -3.93
C VAL A 79 23.08 3.53 -4.96
N GLY A 80 24.21 4.06 -4.55
CA GLY A 80 24.92 5.00 -5.40
C GLY A 80 24.09 6.25 -5.61
N ARG A 81 23.88 6.61 -6.87
CA ARG A 81 23.09 7.80 -7.19
C ARG A 81 21.61 7.49 -7.40
N TRP A 82 21.23 6.21 -7.32
CA TRP A 82 19.89 5.84 -7.63
C TRP A 82 19.14 5.34 -6.40
N ALA A 83 17.87 5.67 -6.34
CA ALA A 83 17.01 5.11 -5.31
C ALA A 83 16.45 3.77 -5.78
N HIS A 84 16.43 2.81 -4.89
CA HIS A 84 15.87 1.49 -5.14
C HIS A 84 14.70 1.28 -4.20
N PHE A 85 13.69 0.59 -4.67
CA PHE A 85 12.46 0.41 -3.92
C PHE A 85 12.08 -1.05 -3.84
N SER A 86 11.53 -1.45 -2.69
CA SER A 86 11.07 -2.82 -2.50
C SER A 86 9.82 -2.79 -1.64
N VAL A 87 8.99 -3.82 -1.78
CA VAL A 87 7.78 -3.88 -0.98
C VAL A 87 8.14 -4.26 0.45
N ILE A 88 7.40 -3.72 1.39
CA ILE A 88 7.48 -4.14 2.79
C ILE A 88 6.36 -5.16 2.97
N PRO A 89 6.69 -6.45 3.15
CA PRO A 89 5.66 -7.48 3.13
C PRO A 89 4.56 -7.27 4.15
N GLU A 90 4.92 -6.81 5.35
CA GLU A 90 3.93 -6.62 6.40
C GLU A 90 3.24 -5.27 6.31
N GLY A 91 3.61 -4.43 5.35
CA GLY A 91 3.01 -3.11 5.24
C GLY A 91 1.53 -3.15 4.94
N LEU A 92 1.06 -4.20 4.28
CA LEU A 92 -0.34 -4.32 3.91
C LEU A 92 -1.17 -5.02 5.00
N ASP A 93 -0.54 -5.48 6.06
CA ASP A 93 -1.23 -6.25 7.09
C ASP A 93 -2.48 -5.58 7.64
N PRO A 94 -2.50 -4.26 7.89
CA PRO A 94 -3.74 -3.66 8.38
C PRO A 94 -4.91 -3.86 7.44
N LEU A 95 -4.69 -3.79 6.13
CA LEU A 95 -5.77 -4.05 5.17
C LEU A 95 -6.14 -5.52 5.11
N ARG A 96 -5.16 -6.41 5.28
CA ARG A 96 -5.47 -7.83 5.35
C ARG A 96 -6.35 -8.13 6.56
N GLN A 97 -6.04 -7.50 7.68
CA GLN A 97 -6.83 -7.69 8.88
C GLN A 97 -8.22 -7.12 8.71
N LEU A 98 -8.34 -5.97 8.05
CA LEU A 98 -9.64 -5.41 7.76
C LEU A 98 -10.45 -6.36 6.88
N SER A 99 -9.84 -6.86 5.84
CA SER A 99 -10.53 -7.76 4.93
C SER A 99 -11.00 -9.02 5.63
N ALA A 100 -10.15 -9.56 6.52
CA ALA A 100 -10.51 -10.77 7.24
C ALA A 100 -11.61 -10.50 8.26
N ALA A 101 -11.62 -9.32 8.86
CA ALA A 101 -12.58 -8.98 9.89
C ALA A 101 -13.95 -8.64 9.32
N VAL A 102 -13.97 -8.07 8.12
CA VAL A 102 -15.22 -7.68 7.50
C VAL A 102 -15.72 -8.86 6.68
N GLU A 103 -16.48 -9.72 7.32
CA GLU A 103 -16.98 -10.86 6.64
C GLU A 103 -18.40 -10.65 6.29
N VAL A 104 -18.72 -10.51 5.05
CA VAL A 104 -20.06 -10.20 4.61
C VAL A 104 -20.84 -11.49 4.50
N SER A 105 -21.82 -11.63 5.34
CA SER A 105 -22.65 -12.81 5.28
C SER A 105 -23.67 -12.66 4.18
N PRO A 106 -23.78 -13.64 3.32
CA PRO A 106 -24.72 -13.51 2.22
C PRO A 106 -26.14 -13.47 2.67
N CYS A 107 -26.49 -13.91 3.81
CA CYS A 107 -27.80 -13.88 4.16
C CYS A 107 -28.24 -12.98 5.01
N ARG A 108 -27.85 -12.09 5.04
CA ARG A 108 -28.27 -11.27 5.87
C ARG A 108 -29.46 -10.94 5.73
N ASP A 109 -30.19 -10.91 5.47
CA ASP A 109 -31.35 -10.69 5.43
C ASP A 109 -32.10 -11.04 5.33
N SER A 110 -31.95 -11.29 5.29
CA SER A 110 -32.63 -11.72 5.20
C SER A 110 -33.10 -11.79 5.29
#